data_3c0d8f76b1802f0b9d8a9ffe6e05da18
#
_entry.id   3c0d8f76b1802f0b9d8a9ffe6e05da18
#
_cell.length_a   1.000
_cell.length_b   1.000
_cell.length_c   1.000
_cell.angle_alpha   90.00
_cell.angle_beta   90.00
_cell.angle_gamma   90.00
#
_symmetry.space_group_name_H-M   'P 1'
#
loop_
_entity.id
_entity.type
_entity.pdbx_description
1 polymer ?
#
loop_
_entity_poly.entity_id
_entity_poly.type
_entity_poly.pdbx_seq_one_letter_code
_entity_poly.pdbx_strand_id
1 'polypeptide(L)'
;VRSDLKPVILVPPYMLGVHILSFLPYENKSYSHSFANEGIPTYVRVVKDIMTNDKVQKMTPEQDCEQTRELCAKVMELNGGKKVTLNGTCQGGYICLMNILSGKLSDVCDALITNVTPVDGTYSDAISGMPTMHHDFITTTLPSGNKVANGYLLSLGMRFVAIDRETPLVKVLDQVSLHRATDLNPGKTPAALFRWLLKERVHLPLAIANMSSHTFQDPIADDGTLPVKLFDKPLNIKSLVDLNVPWYQNYAIKDDLVTPPCATAGNKYLEGWDKLESVAFFGGHVAILTSPFGKKSPVNGTFTDANGKAARGPVKFQVDISA
;
A
#
# COMPACT_ATOMS: atom_id res chain seq x y z
N VAL A 1 -12.04 -21.88 2.28
CA VAL A 1 -10.63 -21.57 2.59
C VAL A 1 -9.84 -22.86 2.49
N ARG A 2 -8.73 -22.86 1.78
CA ARG A 2 -7.81 -23.99 1.64
C ARG A 2 -6.82 -23.96 2.79
N SER A 3 -6.82 -25.00 3.61
CA SER A 3 -5.95 -25.11 4.80
C SER A 3 -4.48 -25.37 4.47
N ASP A 4 -4.18 -25.77 3.22
CA ASP A 4 -2.82 -25.99 2.71
C ASP A 4 -2.10 -24.69 2.36
N LEU A 5 -2.85 -23.60 2.11
CA LEU A 5 -2.29 -22.32 1.71
C LEU A 5 -1.88 -21.45 2.91
N LYS A 6 -0.84 -20.65 2.70
CA LYS A 6 -0.39 -19.65 3.68
C LYS A 6 -1.37 -18.48 3.77
N PRO A 7 -1.58 -17.93 4.98
CA PRO A 7 -2.42 -16.75 5.13
C PRO A 7 -1.74 -15.49 4.62
N VAL A 8 -2.54 -14.56 4.10
CA VAL A 8 -2.10 -13.22 3.71
C VAL A 8 -2.80 -12.16 4.57
N ILE A 9 -2.04 -11.16 5.01
CA ILE A 9 -2.57 -9.97 5.67
C ILE A 9 -2.40 -8.78 4.74
N LEU A 10 -3.51 -8.17 4.35
CA LEU A 10 -3.53 -6.96 3.54
C LEU A 10 -3.43 -5.72 4.44
N VAL A 11 -2.45 -4.88 4.18
CA VAL A 11 -2.17 -3.67 4.97
C VAL A 11 -2.39 -2.43 4.10
N PRO A 12 -3.48 -1.69 4.33
CA PRO A 12 -3.75 -0.44 3.62
C PRO A 12 -2.90 0.71 4.15
N PRO A 13 -2.79 1.83 3.41
CA PRO A 13 -2.25 3.05 3.96
C PRO A 13 -3.16 3.61 5.06
N TYR A 14 -2.57 4.27 6.07
CA TYR A 14 -3.31 4.83 7.20
C TYR A 14 -4.36 5.88 6.80
N MET A 15 -3.99 6.74 5.87
CA MET A 15 -4.82 7.88 5.45
C MET A 15 -6.09 7.46 4.71
N LEU A 16 -6.15 6.26 4.18
CA LEU A 16 -7.23 5.78 3.34
C LEU A 16 -8.01 4.69 4.05
N GLY A 17 -9.33 4.74 3.94
CA GLY A 17 -10.18 3.67 4.45
C GLY A 17 -9.92 2.34 3.77
N VAL A 18 -10.16 1.25 4.49
CA VAL A 18 -9.91 -0.14 4.02
C VAL A 18 -10.82 -0.56 2.86
N HIS A 19 -11.89 0.16 2.59
CA HIS A 19 -12.91 -0.21 1.60
C HIS A 19 -12.35 -0.30 0.17
N ILE A 20 -11.26 0.43 -0.13
CA ILE A 20 -10.59 0.34 -1.43
C ILE A 20 -10.05 -1.07 -1.71
N LEU A 21 -9.68 -1.81 -0.68
CA LEU A 21 -9.21 -3.20 -0.81
C LEU A 21 -10.33 -4.17 -1.18
N SER A 22 -11.58 -3.79 -0.93
CA SER A 22 -12.78 -4.57 -1.25
C SER A 22 -13.68 -3.84 -2.26
N PHE A 23 -13.06 -3.17 -3.22
CA PHE A 23 -13.72 -2.32 -4.21
C PHE A 23 -14.57 -3.17 -5.17
N LEU A 24 -15.87 -2.88 -5.27
CA LEU A 24 -16.85 -3.55 -6.17
C LEU A 24 -16.63 -5.08 -6.33
N PRO A 25 -16.77 -5.86 -5.25
CA PRO A 25 -16.43 -7.30 -5.26
C PRO A 25 -17.25 -8.12 -6.26
N TYR A 26 -18.51 -7.76 -6.50
CA TYR A 26 -19.38 -8.45 -7.46
C TYR A 26 -19.02 -8.18 -8.93
N GLU A 27 -18.09 -7.26 -9.19
CA GLU A 27 -17.62 -6.92 -10.54
C GLU A 27 -16.18 -7.39 -10.79
N ASN A 28 -15.65 -8.29 -9.98
CA ASN A 28 -14.26 -8.74 -10.01
C ASN A 28 -13.25 -7.59 -9.92
N LYS A 29 -13.60 -6.55 -9.15
CA LYS A 29 -12.77 -5.35 -8.97
C LYS A 29 -12.32 -5.19 -7.52
N SER A 30 -12.14 -6.29 -6.80
CA SER A 30 -11.77 -6.27 -5.40
C SER A 30 -10.43 -6.97 -5.20
N TYR A 31 -9.48 -6.25 -4.64
CA TYR A 31 -8.16 -6.78 -4.35
C TYR A 31 -8.20 -7.90 -3.31
N SER A 32 -8.92 -7.71 -2.21
CA SER A 32 -9.05 -8.74 -1.16
C SER A 32 -9.73 -10.01 -1.66
N HIS A 33 -10.76 -9.87 -2.50
CA HIS A 33 -11.45 -11.02 -3.07
C HIS A 33 -10.61 -11.76 -4.11
N SER A 34 -9.61 -11.11 -4.72
CA SER A 34 -8.69 -11.78 -5.65
C SER A 34 -7.88 -12.89 -4.98
N PHE A 35 -7.59 -12.75 -3.69
CA PHE A 35 -6.93 -13.79 -2.89
C PHE A 35 -7.94 -14.78 -2.31
N ALA A 36 -9.01 -14.28 -1.72
CA ALA A 36 -10.02 -15.12 -1.07
C ALA A 36 -10.71 -16.09 -2.05
N ASN A 37 -10.94 -15.66 -3.29
CA ASN A 37 -11.54 -16.50 -4.33
C ASN A 37 -10.64 -17.65 -4.77
N GLU A 38 -9.33 -17.53 -4.62
CA GLU A 38 -8.36 -18.62 -4.81
C GLU A 38 -8.28 -19.57 -3.60
N GLY A 39 -9.10 -19.34 -2.58
CA GLY A 39 -9.13 -20.12 -1.35
C GLY A 39 -8.08 -19.74 -0.32
N ILE A 40 -7.31 -18.69 -0.56
CA ILE A 40 -6.23 -18.22 0.33
C ILE A 40 -6.85 -17.59 1.58
N PRO A 41 -6.41 -17.98 2.80
CA PRO A 41 -6.83 -17.33 4.04
C PRO A 41 -6.43 -15.85 4.02
N THR A 42 -7.41 -14.96 3.82
CA THR A 42 -7.17 -13.53 3.57
C THR A 42 -7.70 -12.70 4.73
N TYR A 43 -6.82 -11.90 5.29
CA TYR A 43 -7.10 -10.99 6.40
C TYR A 43 -6.82 -9.55 5.97
N VAL A 44 -7.59 -8.61 6.48
CA VAL A 44 -7.38 -7.19 6.24
C VAL A 44 -7.08 -6.52 7.58
N ARG A 45 -5.96 -5.81 7.65
CA ARG A 45 -5.64 -5.00 8.83
C ARG A 45 -6.55 -3.77 8.87
N VAL A 46 -7.32 -3.66 9.95
CA VAL A 46 -8.17 -2.50 10.21
C VAL A 46 -7.68 -1.82 11.50
N VAL A 47 -7.31 -0.55 11.39
CA VAL A 47 -6.97 0.26 12.55
C VAL A 47 -8.25 0.79 13.18
N LYS A 48 -8.32 0.80 14.50
CA LYS A 48 -9.46 1.39 15.23
C LYS A 48 -9.63 2.86 14.88
N ASP A 49 -10.85 3.36 15.01
CA ASP A 49 -11.18 4.75 14.70
C ASP A 49 -10.32 5.71 15.53
N ILE A 50 -9.48 6.47 14.85
CA ILE A 50 -8.58 7.46 15.44
C ILE A 50 -9.35 8.58 16.15
N MET A 51 -10.60 8.88 15.73
CA MET A 51 -11.40 9.93 16.36
C MET A 51 -11.77 9.60 17.79
N THR A 52 -11.87 8.31 18.12
CA THR A 52 -12.36 7.82 19.42
C THR A 52 -11.34 7.02 20.22
N ASN A 53 -10.13 6.80 19.68
CA ASN A 53 -9.14 5.93 20.30
C ASN A 53 -7.80 6.63 20.54
N ASP A 54 -7.54 7.03 21.79
CA ASP A 54 -6.32 7.72 22.20
C ASP A 54 -5.02 6.97 21.90
N LYS A 55 -5.04 5.64 21.99
CA LYS A 55 -3.84 4.81 21.67
C LYS A 55 -3.50 4.91 20.19
N VAL A 56 -4.51 4.95 19.32
CA VAL A 56 -4.30 5.13 17.88
C VAL A 56 -3.82 6.56 17.60
N GLN A 57 -4.36 7.56 18.26
CA GLN A 57 -3.94 8.96 18.07
C GLN A 57 -2.45 9.18 18.36
N LYS A 58 -1.90 8.45 19.33
CA LYS A 58 -0.51 8.56 19.80
C LYS A 58 0.39 7.45 19.27
N MET A 59 -0.08 6.65 18.33
CA MET A 59 0.67 5.48 17.83
C MET A 59 2.00 5.89 17.21
N THR A 60 3.06 5.21 17.61
CA THR A 60 4.39 5.35 17.02
C THR A 60 4.66 4.24 16.00
N PRO A 61 5.66 4.38 15.12
CA PRO A 61 6.08 3.31 14.22
C PRO A 61 6.45 2.00 14.94
N GLU A 62 7.07 2.08 16.11
CA GLU A 62 7.43 0.92 16.93
C GLU A 62 6.19 0.20 17.44
N GLN A 63 5.21 0.94 17.95
CA GLN A 63 3.93 0.37 18.39
C GLN A 63 3.16 -0.24 17.23
N ASP A 64 3.22 0.37 16.04
CA ASP A 64 2.68 -0.22 14.82
C ASP A 64 3.33 -1.57 14.49
N CYS A 65 4.66 -1.64 14.60
CA CYS A 65 5.42 -2.85 14.38
C CYS A 65 5.01 -3.96 15.37
N GLU A 66 4.92 -3.64 16.65
CA GLU A 66 4.50 -4.58 17.70
C GLU A 66 3.07 -5.08 17.47
N GLN A 67 2.12 -4.21 17.17
CA GLN A 67 0.75 -4.59 16.86
C GLN A 67 0.65 -5.42 15.56
N THR A 68 1.47 -5.11 14.56
CA THR A 68 1.55 -5.91 13.35
C THR A 68 2.06 -7.31 13.66
N ARG A 69 3.08 -7.44 14.51
CA ARG A 69 3.57 -8.74 14.97
C ARG A 69 2.51 -9.53 15.72
N GLU A 70 1.78 -8.90 16.66
CA GLU A 70 0.67 -9.54 17.38
C GLU A 70 -0.42 -10.04 16.44
N LEU A 71 -0.79 -9.24 15.43
CA LEU A 71 -1.76 -9.63 14.41
C LEU A 71 -1.25 -10.83 13.61
N CYS A 72 0.02 -10.81 13.16
CA CYS A 72 0.64 -11.92 12.44
C CYS A 72 0.64 -13.20 13.29
N ALA A 73 1.02 -13.10 14.55
CA ALA A 73 1.03 -14.24 15.47
C ALA A 73 -0.38 -14.86 15.63
N LYS A 74 -1.40 -14.00 15.76
CA LYS A 74 -2.78 -14.48 15.86
C LYS A 74 -3.28 -15.13 14.57
N VAL A 75 -2.94 -14.56 13.42
CA VAL A 75 -3.29 -15.15 12.12
C VAL A 75 -2.54 -16.47 11.91
N MET A 76 -1.26 -16.54 12.29
CA MET A 76 -0.47 -17.76 12.24
C MET A 76 -1.10 -18.88 13.10
N GLU A 77 -1.50 -18.57 14.32
CA GLU A 77 -2.22 -19.50 15.22
C GLU A 77 -3.50 -20.04 14.57
N LEU A 78 -4.32 -19.17 14.00
CA LEU A 78 -5.59 -19.51 13.32
C LEU A 78 -5.40 -20.37 12.06
N ASN A 79 -4.18 -20.39 11.50
CA ASN A 79 -3.85 -21.12 10.26
C ASN A 79 -2.83 -22.25 10.50
N GLY A 80 -2.88 -22.89 11.66
CA GLY A 80 -2.10 -24.10 11.95
C GLY A 80 -0.59 -23.85 12.07
N GLY A 81 -0.18 -22.66 12.51
CA GLY A 81 1.22 -22.30 12.72
C GLY A 81 1.96 -21.85 11.46
N LYS A 82 1.28 -21.67 10.31
CA LYS A 82 1.88 -21.17 9.09
C LYS A 82 2.18 -19.68 9.21
N LYS A 83 3.42 -19.30 8.94
CA LYS A 83 3.82 -17.90 8.89
C LYS A 83 3.00 -17.13 7.85
N VAL A 84 2.81 -15.86 8.11
CA VAL A 84 1.98 -15.02 7.26
C VAL A 84 2.79 -14.36 6.14
N THR A 85 2.10 -14.03 5.05
CA THR A 85 2.58 -13.08 4.05
C THR A 85 2.02 -11.71 4.39
N LEU A 86 2.86 -10.70 4.55
CA LEU A 86 2.43 -9.31 4.59
C LEU A 86 2.28 -8.76 3.18
N ASN A 87 1.16 -8.14 2.91
CA ASN A 87 0.86 -7.54 1.60
C ASN A 87 0.41 -6.09 1.81
N GLY A 88 1.34 -5.17 1.66
CA GLY A 88 1.12 -3.76 1.91
C GLY A 88 0.92 -2.94 0.64
N THR A 89 0.06 -1.93 0.71
CA THR A 89 -0.21 -1.02 -0.41
C THR A 89 0.23 0.39 -0.06
N CYS A 90 0.97 1.03 -0.97
CA CYS A 90 1.44 2.42 -0.82
C CYS A 90 2.20 2.61 0.51
N GLN A 91 1.79 3.55 1.36
CA GLN A 91 2.33 3.72 2.73
C GLN A 91 2.29 2.42 3.54
N GLY A 92 1.22 1.61 3.41
CA GLY A 92 1.12 0.31 4.09
C GLY A 92 2.21 -0.67 3.67
N GLY A 93 2.63 -0.63 2.41
CA GLY A 93 3.75 -1.42 1.90
C GLY A 93 5.09 -0.99 2.51
N TYR A 94 5.32 0.32 2.64
CA TYR A 94 6.53 0.83 3.28
C TYR A 94 6.58 0.46 4.78
N ILE A 95 5.45 0.55 5.48
CA ILE A 95 5.34 0.11 6.88
C ILE A 95 5.64 -1.39 7.01
N CYS A 96 5.08 -2.22 6.13
CA CYS A 96 5.40 -3.65 6.13
C CYS A 96 6.88 -3.92 5.91
N LEU A 97 7.50 -3.23 4.94
CA LEU A 97 8.94 -3.33 4.67
C LEU A 97 9.76 -2.98 5.92
N MET A 98 9.51 -1.82 6.52
CA MET A 98 10.20 -1.39 7.75
C MET A 98 10.04 -2.39 8.88
N ASN A 99 8.82 -2.89 9.11
CA ASN A 99 8.52 -3.84 10.16
C ASN A 99 9.31 -5.15 9.97
N ILE A 100 9.44 -5.64 8.74
CA ILE A 100 10.25 -6.81 8.41
C ILE A 100 11.75 -6.52 8.62
N LEU A 101 12.24 -5.39 8.09
CA LEU A 101 13.67 -4.99 8.21
C LEU A 101 14.10 -4.81 9.67
N SER A 102 13.18 -4.52 10.59
CA SER A 102 13.45 -4.47 12.03
C SER A 102 13.86 -5.82 12.64
N GLY A 103 13.59 -6.92 11.93
CA GLY A 103 13.77 -8.30 12.40
C GLY A 103 12.71 -8.76 13.41
N LYS A 104 11.81 -7.87 13.86
CA LYS A 104 10.80 -8.19 14.89
C LYS A 104 9.72 -9.17 14.44
N LEU A 105 9.56 -9.36 13.13
CA LEU A 105 8.52 -10.21 12.56
C LEU A 105 9.04 -11.58 12.07
N SER A 106 10.33 -11.88 12.24
CA SER A 106 10.99 -13.05 11.64
C SER A 106 10.40 -14.40 12.10
N ASP A 107 9.79 -14.45 13.29
CA ASP A 107 9.13 -15.63 13.82
C ASP A 107 7.70 -15.84 13.28
N VAL A 108 7.05 -14.79 12.76
CA VAL A 108 5.62 -14.82 12.38
C VAL A 108 5.36 -14.50 10.92
N CYS A 109 6.33 -13.90 10.21
CA CYS A 109 6.21 -13.49 8.81
C CYS A 109 7.43 -13.95 8.02
N ASP A 110 7.24 -14.47 6.81
CA ASP A 110 8.30 -14.98 5.96
C ASP A 110 8.17 -14.62 4.49
N ALA A 111 7.27 -13.71 4.13
CA ALA A 111 7.15 -13.16 2.78
C ALA A 111 6.54 -11.76 2.79
N LEU A 112 7.01 -10.91 1.88
CA LEU A 112 6.54 -9.54 1.68
C LEU A 112 6.03 -9.33 0.26
N ILE A 113 4.83 -8.80 0.13
CA ILE A 113 4.30 -8.24 -1.11
C ILE A 113 4.11 -6.74 -0.91
N THR A 114 4.62 -5.93 -1.83
CA THR A 114 4.39 -4.48 -1.85
C THR A 114 3.70 -4.05 -3.13
N ASN A 115 2.72 -3.16 -3.03
CA ASN A 115 1.99 -2.64 -4.17
C ASN A 115 2.12 -1.12 -4.20
N VAL A 116 2.59 -0.57 -5.31
CA VAL A 116 2.75 0.87 -5.52
C VAL A 116 3.34 1.58 -4.29
N THR A 117 4.37 0.98 -3.73
CA THR A 117 4.96 1.39 -2.45
C THR A 117 6.10 2.37 -2.68
N PRO A 118 6.11 3.53 -2.02
CA PRO A 118 7.20 4.49 -2.12
C PRO A 118 8.42 4.01 -1.31
N VAL A 119 9.29 3.23 -1.94
CA VAL A 119 10.51 2.72 -1.30
C VAL A 119 11.54 3.83 -1.12
N ASP A 120 11.70 4.67 -2.15
CA ASP A 120 12.43 5.93 -2.09
C ASP A 120 11.59 7.03 -2.74
N GLY A 121 10.94 7.82 -1.92
CA GLY A 121 10.02 8.86 -2.37
C GLY A 121 10.69 10.06 -3.03
N THR A 122 12.01 10.20 -2.93
CA THR A 122 12.75 11.28 -3.58
C THR A 122 12.71 11.19 -5.12
N TYR A 123 12.39 10.01 -5.65
CA TYR A 123 12.12 9.82 -7.08
C TYR A 123 10.68 10.19 -7.51
N SER A 124 9.87 10.71 -6.58
CA SER A 124 8.51 11.18 -6.89
C SER A 124 8.48 12.70 -6.92
N ASP A 125 8.66 13.31 -8.07
CA ASP A 125 8.59 14.77 -8.24
C ASP A 125 7.28 15.35 -7.72
N ALA A 126 6.24 14.57 -7.80
CA ALA A 126 4.90 14.94 -7.41
C ALA A 126 4.72 15.18 -5.90
N ILE A 127 5.41 14.41 -5.05
CA ILE A 127 5.29 14.49 -3.59
C ILE A 127 6.52 15.11 -2.97
N SER A 128 7.68 15.03 -3.59
CA SER A 128 8.94 15.58 -3.05
C SER A 128 8.86 17.09 -2.76
N GLY A 129 8.01 17.82 -3.46
CA GLY A 129 7.69 19.23 -3.17
C GLY A 129 6.72 19.47 -2.01
N MET A 130 5.99 18.44 -1.52
CA MET A 130 5.03 18.57 -0.41
C MET A 130 5.65 18.72 0.99
N PRO A 131 6.87 18.20 1.27
CA PRO A 131 7.49 18.29 2.60
C PRO A 131 7.77 19.71 3.08
N THR A 132 7.75 20.69 2.19
CA THR A 132 7.90 22.12 2.56
C THR A 132 6.65 22.69 3.23
N MET A 133 5.53 21.96 3.27
CA MET A 133 4.36 22.37 4.02
C MET A 133 4.64 22.23 5.52
N HIS A 134 4.56 23.35 6.22
CA HIS A 134 4.81 23.39 7.67
C HIS A 134 3.90 22.38 8.38
N HIS A 135 4.46 21.60 9.32
CA HIS A 135 3.75 20.56 10.06
C HIS A 135 2.44 21.05 10.69
N ASP A 136 2.39 22.30 11.15
CA ASP A 136 1.20 22.89 11.77
C ASP A 136 0.01 23.00 10.78
N PHE A 137 0.28 23.17 9.48
CA PHE A 137 -0.75 23.27 8.47
C PHE A 137 -1.52 21.96 8.26
N ILE A 138 -0.82 20.83 8.36
CA ILE A 138 -1.41 19.51 8.17
C ILE A 138 -1.87 18.87 9.49
N THR A 139 -1.75 19.56 10.61
CA THR A 139 -2.07 19.03 11.94
C THR A 139 -3.47 19.50 12.36
N THR A 140 -4.20 18.61 13.00
CA THR A 140 -5.50 18.90 13.63
C THR A 140 -5.48 18.45 15.09
N THR A 141 -6.04 19.25 15.99
CA THR A 141 -6.25 18.86 17.39
C THR A 141 -7.62 18.24 17.53
N LEU A 142 -7.68 17.02 18.03
CA LEU A 142 -8.91 16.28 18.28
C LEU A 142 -9.56 16.71 19.61
N PRO A 143 -10.86 16.38 19.85
CA PRO A 143 -11.53 16.68 21.12
C PRO A 143 -10.83 16.12 22.36
N SER A 144 -10.04 15.06 22.21
CA SER A 144 -9.17 14.48 23.25
C SER A 144 -7.99 15.39 23.64
N GLY A 145 -7.71 16.46 22.90
CA GLY A 145 -6.52 17.30 23.03
C GLY A 145 -5.29 16.77 22.29
N ASN A 146 -5.35 15.58 21.73
CA ASN A 146 -4.23 15.01 20.97
C ASN A 146 -4.16 15.60 19.55
N LYS A 147 -2.93 15.82 19.07
CA LYS A 147 -2.67 16.26 17.70
C LYS A 147 -2.48 15.07 16.78
N VAL A 148 -3.09 15.13 15.61
CA VAL A 148 -3.01 14.13 14.54
C VAL A 148 -2.76 14.80 13.20
N ALA A 149 -2.19 14.08 12.24
CA ALA A 149 -2.08 14.57 10.88
C ALA A 149 -3.46 14.50 10.19
N ASN A 150 -3.84 15.58 9.53
CA ASN A 150 -5.15 15.73 8.90
C ASN A 150 -5.19 15.01 7.56
N GLY A 151 -5.81 13.82 7.52
CA GLY A 151 -5.90 13.01 6.32
C GLY A 151 -6.65 13.67 5.15
N TYR A 152 -7.57 14.58 5.44
CA TYR A 152 -8.29 15.35 4.40
C TYR A 152 -7.36 16.36 3.73
N LEU A 153 -6.57 17.12 4.50
CA LEU A 153 -5.61 18.09 3.97
C LEU A 153 -4.47 17.38 3.21
N LEU A 154 -3.94 16.29 3.77
CA LEU A 154 -2.94 15.47 3.07
C LEU A 154 -3.47 14.92 1.74
N SER A 155 -4.71 14.41 1.75
CA SER A 155 -5.35 13.92 0.53
C SER A 155 -5.58 15.03 -0.50
N LEU A 156 -5.92 16.23 -0.06
CA LEU A 156 -6.08 17.40 -0.92
C LEU A 156 -4.74 17.77 -1.57
N GLY A 157 -3.65 17.79 -0.79
CA GLY A 157 -2.30 18.02 -1.29
C GLY A 157 -1.92 17.02 -2.38
N MET A 158 -2.14 15.73 -2.16
CA MET A 158 -1.89 14.69 -3.17
C MET A 158 -2.73 14.88 -4.45
N ARG A 159 -3.91 15.47 -4.36
CA ARG A 159 -4.74 15.77 -5.55
C ARG A 159 -4.23 16.98 -6.33
N PHE A 160 -3.62 17.95 -5.67
CA PHE A 160 -3.02 19.10 -6.36
C PHE A 160 -1.87 18.69 -7.28
N VAL A 161 -1.16 17.62 -6.95
CA VAL A 161 -0.13 17.03 -7.79
C VAL A 161 -0.67 16.52 -9.14
N ALA A 162 -1.92 16.07 -9.15
CA ALA A 162 -2.60 15.58 -10.36
C ALA A 162 -3.57 16.63 -10.97
N ILE A 163 -3.42 17.91 -10.64
CA ILE A 163 -4.38 18.96 -11.01
C ILE A 163 -4.58 19.09 -12.51
N ASP A 164 -3.53 18.88 -13.28
CA ASP A 164 -3.57 18.95 -14.76
C ASP A 164 -4.48 17.86 -15.37
N ARG A 165 -4.70 16.77 -14.64
CA ARG A 165 -5.57 15.64 -15.03
C ARG A 165 -6.95 15.71 -14.39
N GLU A 166 -7.10 16.47 -13.33
CA GLU A 166 -8.34 16.63 -12.56
C GLU A 166 -9.05 17.94 -12.91
N THR A 167 -9.12 18.32 -14.20
CA THR A 167 -9.81 19.56 -14.58
C THR A 167 -11.27 19.52 -14.10
N PRO A 168 -11.75 20.54 -13.39
CA PRO A 168 -13.13 20.61 -12.89
C PRO A 168 -14.16 20.39 -14.00
N LEU A 169 -13.87 20.81 -15.21
CA LEU A 169 -14.73 20.67 -16.38
C LEU A 169 -14.97 19.19 -16.75
N VAL A 170 -13.92 18.35 -16.74
CA VAL A 170 -14.04 16.91 -17.04
C VAL A 170 -14.93 16.23 -16.00
N LYS A 171 -14.78 16.58 -14.72
CA LYS A 171 -15.61 16.02 -13.65
C LYS A 171 -17.07 16.45 -13.76
N VAL A 172 -17.33 17.68 -14.14
CA VAL A 172 -18.71 18.17 -14.39
C VAL A 172 -19.32 17.44 -15.59
N LEU A 173 -18.57 17.28 -16.68
CA LEU A 173 -19.03 16.55 -17.88
C LEU A 173 -19.29 15.06 -17.55
N ASP A 174 -18.44 14.43 -16.76
CA ASP A 174 -18.64 13.04 -16.30
C ASP A 174 -19.90 12.91 -15.44
N GLN A 175 -20.15 13.87 -14.54
CA GLN A 175 -21.36 13.89 -13.72
C GLN A 175 -22.62 14.11 -14.54
N VAL A 176 -22.59 15.03 -15.49
CA VAL A 176 -23.73 15.28 -16.42
C VAL A 176 -23.99 14.04 -17.27
N SER A 177 -22.93 13.37 -17.73
CA SER A 177 -23.05 12.13 -18.50
C SER A 177 -23.66 11.01 -17.67
N LEU A 178 -23.28 10.88 -16.39
CA LEU A 178 -23.86 9.92 -15.45
C LEU A 178 -25.37 10.18 -15.19
N HIS A 179 -25.77 11.44 -15.09
CA HIS A 179 -27.19 11.79 -14.91
C HIS A 179 -28.06 11.53 -16.15
N ARG A 180 -27.44 11.49 -17.32
CA ARG A 180 -28.15 11.23 -18.59
C ARG A 180 -28.06 9.77 -19.05
N ALA A 181 -27.28 8.94 -18.36
CA ALA A 181 -27.09 7.55 -18.74
C ALA A 181 -28.36 6.72 -18.46
N THR A 182 -28.84 6.03 -19.46
CA THR A 182 -29.91 5.02 -19.35
C THR A 182 -29.41 3.71 -18.74
N ASP A 183 -28.11 3.43 -18.86
CA ASP A 183 -27.39 2.33 -18.20
C ASP A 183 -26.35 2.90 -17.23
N LEU A 184 -26.53 2.62 -15.93
CA LEU A 184 -25.62 3.08 -14.86
C LEU A 184 -24.41 2.16 -14.68
N ASN A 185 -24.36 1.01 -15.33
CA ASN A 185 -23.25 0.05 -15.15
C ASN A 185 -21.88 0.63 -15.50
N PRO A 186 -21.69 1.37 -16.61
CA PRO A 186 -20.42 1.99 -16.92
C PRO A 186 -19.99 3.05 -15.88
N GLY A 187 -20.96 3.67 -15.21
CA GLY A 187 -20.74 4.71 -14.21
C GLY A 187 -20.39 4.23 -12.80
N LYS A 188 -20.58 2.93 -12.50
CA LYS A 188 -20.36 2.41 -11.13
C LYS A 188 -18.93 2.58 -10.64
N THR A 189 -17.95 2.25 -11.47
CA THR A 189 -16.53 2.37 -11.10
C THR A 189 -16.12 3.83 -10.83
N PRO A 190 -16.38 4.81 -11.72
CA PRO A 190 -16.11 6.20 -11.44
C PRO A 190 -16.85 6.71 -10.20
N ALA A 191 -18.13 6.37 -10.02
CA ALA A 191 -18.91 6.80 -8.88
C ALA A 191 -18.38 6.24 -7.55
N ALA A 192 -18.02 4.96 -7.51
CA ALA A 192 -17.43 4.33 -6.34
C ALA A 192 -16.05 4.91 -6.00
N LEU A 193 -15.19 5.15 -7.00
CA LEU A 193 -13.91 5.82 -6.84
C LEU A 193 -14.07 7.23 -6.30
N PHE A 194 -15.00 8.00 -6.86
CA PHE A 194 -15.26 9.37 -6.44
C PHE A 194 -15.77 9.42 -4.99
N ARG A 195 -16.70 8.52 -4.63
CA ARG A 195 -17.16 8.39 -3.25
C ARG A 195 -16.00 8.09 -2.30
N TRP A 196 -15.17 7.11 -2.65
CA TRP A 196 -14.00 6.74 -1.85
C TRP A 196 -13.03 7.92 -1.71
N LEU A 197 -12.73 8.62 -2.81
CA LEU A 197 -11.85 9.79 -2.81
C LEU A 197 -12.36 10.93 -1.92
N LEU A 198 -13.67 11.12 -1.82
CA LEU A 198 -14.26 12.23 -1.07
C LEU A 198 -14.63 11.89 0.37
N LYS A 199 -15.03 10.64 0.63
CA LYS A 199 -15.68 10.28 1.91
C LYS A 199 -14.82 9.41 2.83
N GLU A 200 -13.86 8.67 2.27
CA GLU A 200 -13.11 7.69 3.04
C GLU A 200 -11.68 8.17 3.29
N ARG A 201 -11.59 9.27 4.04
CA ARG A 201 -10.32 9.83 4.52
C ARG A 201 -10.28 9.69 6.04
N VAL A 202 -9.11 9.29 6.52
CA VAL A 202 -8.85 9.06 7.94
C VAL A 202 -7.66 9.92 8.35
N HIS A 203 -7.73 10.51 9.55
CA HIS A 203 -6.57 11.14 10.15
C HIS A 203 -5.49 10.08 10.46
N LEU A 204 -4.24 10.51 10.56
CA LEU A 204 -3.12 9.63 10.87
C LEU A 204 -2.50 10.02 12.21
N PRO A 205 -1.94 9.05 12.95
CA PRO A 205 -1.03 9.35 14.03
C PRO A 205 0.11 10.24 13.52
N LEU A 206 0.42 11.30 14.24
CA LEU A 206 1.40 12.28 13.77
C LEU A 206 2.79 11.66 13.57
N ALA A 207 3.20 10.73 14.45
CA ALA A 207 4.47 10.02 14.33
C ALA A 207 4.55 9.15 13.05
N ILE A 208 3.44 8.51 12.66
CA ILE A 208 3.34 7.72 11.41
C ILE A 208 3.41 8.65 10.19
N ALA A 209 2.75 9.82 10.25
CA ALA A 209 2.81 10.80 9.17
C ALA A 209 4.23 11.35 8.99
N ASN A 210 4.90 11.71 10.09
CA ASN A 210 6.27 12.22 10.08
C ASN A 210 7.25 11.18 9.52
N MET A 211 7.16 9.93 9.97
CA MET A 211 7.96 8.84 9.43
C MET A 211 7.78 8.72 7.90
N SER A 212 6.54 8.76 7.42
CA SER A 212 6.27 8.68 5.99
C SER A 212 6.82 9.89 5.22
N SER A 213 6.85 11.08 5.83
CA SER A 213 7.42 12.28 5.20
C SER A 213 8.92 12.12 4.94
N HIS A 214 9.67 11.52 5.86
CA HIS A 214 11.10 11.27 5.67
C HIS A 214 11.40 10.42 4.42
N THR A 215 10.51 9.50 4.04
CA THR A 215 10.66 8.71 2.80
C THR A 215 10.69 9.56 1.54
N PHE A 216 10.05 10.73 1.55
CA PHE A 216 10.00 11.65 0.42
C PHE A 216 11.00 12.80 0.52
N GLN A 217 11.63 12.98 1.65
CA GLN A 217 12.61 14.06 1.90
C GLN A 217 14.05 13.57 1.74
N ASP A 218 14.30 12.37 2.26
CA ASP A 218 15.64 11.84 2.40
C ASP A 218 15.78 10.56 1.55
N PRO A 219 16.80 10.44 0.69
CA PRO A 219 17.01 9.25 -0.13
C PRO A 219 17.49 8.06 0.72
N ILE A 220 17.35 6.87 0.17
CA ILE A 220 18.04 5.69 0.70
C ILE A 220 19.55 5.92 0.57
N ALA A 221 20.30 5.70 1.66
CA ALA A 221 21.75 5.84 1.65
C ALA A 221 22.43 4.83 0.70
N ASP A 222 23.65 5.11 0.27
CA ASP A 222 24.37 4.28 -0.70
C ASP A 222 24.61 2.85 -0.24
N ASP A 223 24.62 2.61 1.06
CA ASP A 223 24.74 1.26 1.64
C ASP A 223 23.42 0.48 1.71
N GLY A 224 22.28 1.12 1.38
CA GLY A 224 20.94 0.55 1.45
C GLY A 224 20.18 0.88 2.75
N THR A 225 20.74 1.76 3.60
CA THR A 225 20.07 2.19 4.84
C THR A 225 18.93 3.16 4.52
N LEU A 226 17.74 2.87 5.07
CA LEU A 226 16.55 3.73 4.94
C LEU A 226 16.70 5.01 5.78
N PRO A 227 16.05 6.12 5.38
CA PRO A 227 16.09 7.38 6.12
C PRO A 227 15.33 7.36 7.46
N VAL A 228 14.80 6.21 7.84
CA VAL A 228 14.00 6.00 9.05
C VAL A 228 14.61 4.92 9.93
N LYS A 229 14.27 4.98 11.22
CA LYS A 229 14.70 4.00 12.22
C LYS A 229 13.49 3.37 12.89
N LEU A 230 13.67 2.16 13.40
CA LEU A 230 12.73 1.53 14.34
C LEU A 230 13.50 1.00 15.54
N PHE A 231 12.97 1.21 16.74
CA PHE A 231 13.62 0.79 18.00
C PHE A 231 15.05 1.33 18.11
N ASP A 232 15.25 2.59 17.69
CA ASP A 232 16.55 3.29 17.64
C ASP A 232 17.61 2.62 16.73
N LYS A 233 17.22 1.67 15.90
CA LYS A 233 18.11 0.97 14.98
C LYS A 233 17.88 1.42 13.54
N PRO A 234 18.95 1.61 12.75
CA PRO A 234 18.83 1.83 11.33
C PRO A 234 18.24 0.59 10.66
N LEU A 235 17.47 0.81 9.60
CA LEU A 235 16.88 -0.24 8.79
C LEU A 235 17.61 -0.29 7.45
N ASN A 236 18.06 -1.47 7.03
CA ASN A 236 18.78 -1.64 5.78
C ASN A 236 18.08 -2.66 4.88
N ILE A 237 17.90 -2.33 3.60
CA ILE A 237 17.21 -3.19 2.63
C ILE A 237 17.91 -4.55 2.49
N LYS A 238 19.23 -4.60 2.61
CA LYS A 238 20.01 -5.85 2.53
C LYS A 238 19.65 -6.84 3.64
N SER A 239 19.06 -6.38 4.74
CA SER A 239 18.58 -7.28 5.81
C SER A 239 17.52 -8.27 5.33
N LEU A 240 16.83 -8.03 4.19
CA LEU A 240 15.93 -9.02 3.60
C LEU A 240 16.64 -10.31 3.22
N VAL A 241 17.90 -10.22 2.78
CA VAL A 241 18.75 -11.37 2.44
C VAL A 241 19.04 -12.18 3.71
N ASP A 242 19.49 -11.51 4.78
CA ASP A 242 19.84 -12.15 6.05
C ASP A 242 18.61 -12.79 6.72
N LEU A 243 17.47 -12.10 6.66
CA LEU A 243 16.19 -12.59 7.16
C LEU A 243 15.56 -13.66 6.26
N ASN A 244 16.09 -13.83 5.06
CA ASN A 244 15.60 -14.77 4.04
C ASN A 244 14.12 -14.56 3.70
N VAL A 245 13.63 -13.30 3.63
CA VAL A 245 12.24 -12.94 3.36
C VAL A 245 12.07 -12.53 1.90
N PRO A 246 11.48 -13.37 1.03
CA PRO A 246 11.17 -13.02 -0.36
C PRO A 246 10.40 -11.71 -0.45
N TRP A 247 10.76 -10.88 -1.41
CA TRP A 247 10.10 -9.61 -1.67
C TRP A 247 9.50 -9.57 -3.06
N TYR A 248 8.18 -9.51 -3.12
CA TYR A 248 7.40 -9.40 -4.35
C TYR A 248 6.85 -7.99 -4.49
N GLN A 249 7.28 -7.28 -5.53
CA GLN A 249 6.90 -5.91 -5.79
C GLN A 249 5.93 -5.82 -6.97
N ASN A 250 4.82 -5.12 -6.79
CA ASN A 250 3.95 -4.69 -7.88
C ASN A 250 4.04 -3.17 -8.02
N TYR A 251 4.40 -2.68 -9.20
CA TYR A 251 4.47 -1.26 -9.48
C TYR A 251 3.71 -0.89 -10.76
N ALA A 252 3.13 0.30 -10.79
CA ALA A 252 2.30 0.75 -11.90
C ALA A 252 3.12 1.61 -12.88
N ILE A 253 3.05 1.30 -14.17
CA ILE A 253 3.83 2.00 -15.20
C ILE A 253 3.36 3.43 -15.49
N LYS A 254 2.13 3.77 -15.06
CA LYS A 254 1.51 5.10 -15.22
C LYS A 254 1.20 5.71 -13.86
N ASP A 255 1.98 5.40 -12.85
CA ASP A 255 1.87 5.98 -11.53
C ASP A 255 2.70 7.25 -11.44
N ASP A 256 2.03 8.39 -11.23
CA ASP A 256 2.70 9.68 -11.08
C ASP A 256 2.94 10.01 -9.61
N LEU A 257 2.28 9.29 -8.69
CA LEU A 257 2.41 9.48 -7.26
C LEU A 257 3.60 8.66 -6.72
N VAL A 258 3.65 7.39 -7.07
CA VAL A 258 4.75 6.48 -6.78
C VAL A 258 5.29 5.97 -8.11
N THR A 259 6.22 6.73 -8.67
CA THR A 259 6.80 6.41 -9.98
C THR A 259 7.49 5.04 -9.98
N PRO A 260 7.64 4.37 -11.12
CA PRO A 260 8.41 3.13 -11.19
C PRO A 260 9.79 3.21 -10.52
N PRO A 261 10.62 4.25 -10.73
CA PRO A 261 11.89 4.41 -10.01
C PRO A 261 11.73 4.51 -8.49
N CYS A 262 10.70 5.22 -8.03
CA CYS A 262 10.37 5.33 -6.60
C CYS A 262 10.05 3.95 -5.98
N ALA A 263 9.21 3.17 -6.65
CA ALA A 263 8.80 1.85 -6.17
C ALA A 263 9.94 0.82 -6.17
N THR A 264 10.83 0.88 -7.16
CA THR A 264 11.89 -0.12 -7.39
C THR A 264 13.27 0.33 -6.90
N ALA A 265 13.35 1.46 -6.20
CA ALA A 265 14.63 2.03 -5.74
C ALA A 265 15.47 1.09 -4.87
N GLY A 266 14.81 0.17 -4.15
CA GLY A 266 15.45 -0.84 -3.32
C GLY A 266 16.18 -1.94 -4.10
N ASN A 267 15.83 -2.16 -5.37
CA ASN A 267 16.30 -3.32 -6.13
C ASN A 267 17.81 -3.35 -6.31
N LYS A 268 18.44 -2.21 -6.51
CA LYS A 268 19.90 -2.08 -6.66
C LYS A 268 20.71 -2.63 -5.47
N TYR A 269 20.12 -2.67 -4.28
CA TYR A 269 20.77 -3.19 -3.06
C TYR A 269 20.63 -4.70 -2.90
N LEU A 270 19.79 -5.32 -3.71
CA LEU A 270 19.47 -6.76 -3.73
C LEU A 270 19.86 -7.42 -5.04
N GLU A 271 20.75 -6.79 -5.81
CA GLU A 271 21.21 -7.31 -7.09
C GLU A 271 21.82 -8.71 -6.93
N GLY A 272 21.39 -9.66 -7.76
CA GLY A 272 21.81 -11.07 -7.70
C GLY A 272 21.07 -11.92 -6.68
N TRP A 273 20.16 -11.35 -5.87
CA TRP A 273 19.34 -12.13 -4.96
C TRP A 273 18.09 -12.66 -5.67
N ASP A 274 17.92 -13.98 -5.67
CA ASP A 274 16.90 -14.71 -6.44
C ASP A 274 15.47 -14.61 -5.86
N LYS A 275 15.32 -14.04 -4.63
CA LYS A 275 14.03 -13.90 -3.96
C LYS A 275 13.41 -12.51 -4.07
N LEU A 276 13.97 -11.64 -4.92
CA LEU A 276 13.36 -10.39 -5.32
C LEU A 276 12.64 -10.60 -6.66
N GLU A 277 11.33 -10.36 -6.71
CA GLU A 277 10.57 -10.32 -7.96
C GLU A 277 9.81 -9.01 -8.09
N SER A 278 10.02 -8.29 -9.18
CA SER A 278 9.33 -7.04 -9.48
C SER A 278 8.44 -7.20 -10.70
N VAL A 279 7.15 -6.87 -10.56
CA VAL A 279 6.15 -6.99 -11.62
C VAL A 279 5.54 -5.63 -11.90
N ALA A 280 5.71 -5.17 -13.14
CA ALA A 280 5.04 -3.98 -13.62
C ALA A 280 3.61 -4.32 -14.05
N PHE A 281 2.65 -3.42 -13.80
CA PHE A 281 1.30 -3.55 -14.33
C PHE A 281 0.84 -2.26 -15.00
N PHE A 282 -0.10 -2.39 -15.93
CA PHE A 282 -0.60 -1.28 -16.71
C PHE A 282 -1.67 -0.51 -15.95
N GLY A 283 -1.40 0.73 -15.60
CA GLY A 283 -2.35 1.62 -14.93
C GLY A 283 -1.64 2.62 -14.02
N GLY A 284 -2.43 3.40 -13.30
CA GLY A 284 -1.97 4.35 -12.29
C GLY A 284 -2.06 3.76 -10.88
N HIS A 285 -1.82 4.61 -9.87
CA HIS A 285 -1.64 4.26 -8.46
C HIS A 285 -2.68 3.28 -7.87
N VAL A 286 -3.96 3.48 -8.16
CA VAL A 286 -5.03 2.64 -7.57
C VAL A 286 -5.47 1.48 -8.45
N ALA A 287 -4.90 1.32 -9.65
CA ALA A 287 -5.38 0.37 -10.63
C ALA A 287 -5.29 -1.10 -10.15
N ILE A 288 -4.23 -1.45 -9.43
CA ILE A 288 -4.06 -2.80 -8.88
C ILE A 288 -5.16 -3.16 -7.87
N LEU A 289 -5.67 -2.18 -7.13
CA LEU A 289 -6.70 -2.38 -6.12
C LEU A 289 -8.11 -2.42 -6.71
N THR A 290 -8.35 -1.63 -7.76
CA THR A 290 -9.67 -1.41 -8.33
C THR A 290 -9.93 -2.19 -9.61
N SER A 291 -8.91 -2.81 -10.19
CA SER A 291 -9.00 -3.58 -11.43
C SER A 291 -7.96 -4.71 -11.47
N PRO A 292 -7.84 -5.55 -10.42
CA PRO A 292 -6.85 -6.62 -10.39
C PRO A 292 -7.06 -7.65 -11.52
N PHE A 293 -8.28 -7.76 -12.04
CA PHE A 293 -8.66 -8.62 -13.17
C PHE A 293 -9.08 -7.83 -14.42
N GLY A 294 -8.75 -6.53 -14.50
CA GLY A 294 -9.05 -5.70 -15.68
C GLY A 294 -8.35 -6.23 -16.95
N LYS A 295 -8.87 -5.86 -18.13
CA LYS A 295 -8.30 -6.29 -19.44
C LYS A 295 -6.80 -6.01 -19.57
N LYS A 296 -6.31 -4.98 -18.90
CA LYS A 296 -4.90 -4.56 -18.88
C LYS A 296 -4.15 -5.05 -17.62
N SER A 297 -4.79 -5.91 -16.83
CA SER A 297 -4.15 -6.54 -15.69
C SER A 297 -3.16 -7.62 -16.16
N PRO A 298 -2.02 -7.78 -15.50
CA PRO A 298 -1.09 -8.87 -15.76
C PRO A 298 -1.74 -10.26 -15.71
N VAL A 299 -2.76 -10.44 -14.85
CA VAL A 299 -3.51 -11.70 -14.73
C VAL A 299 -4.15 -12.13 -16.06
N ASN A 300 -4.57 -11.19 -16.89
CA ASN A 300 -5.21 -11.49 -18.17
C ASN A 300 -4.21 -11.68 -19.33
N GLY A 301 -2.91 -11.71 -19.07
CA GLY A 301 -1.87 -11.89 -20.08
C GLY A 301 -1.75 -10.74 -21.09
N THR A 302 -2.38 -9.60 -20.83
CA THR A 302 -2.29 -8.40 -21.68
C THR A 302 -1.05 -7.55 -21.39
N PHE A 303 -0.26 -7.97 -20.43
CA PHE A 303 0.95 -7.30 -19.99
C PHE A 303 2.07 -8.33 -19.84
N THR A 304 3.25 -7.97 -20.30
CA THR A 304 4.47 -8.77 -20.11
C THR A 304 5.47 -8.01 -19.25
N ASP A 305 6.23 -8.72 -18.44
CA ASP A 305 7.34 -8.14 -17.68
C ASP A 305 8.51 -7.76 -18.61
N ALA A 306 9.57 -7.22 -18.03
CA ALA A 306 10.77 -6.80 -18.78
C ALA A 306 11.44 -7.96 -19.55
N ASN A 307 11.16 -9.21 -19.21
CA ASN A 307 11.68 -10.42 -19.85
C ASN A 307 10.73 -10.99 -20.91
N GLY A 308 9.64 -10.29 -21.23
CA GLY A 308 8.64 -10.74 -22.20
C GLY A 308 7.71 -11.84 -21.67
N LYS A 309 7.78 -12.20 -20.38
CA LYS A 309 6.93 -13.20 -19.75
C LYS A 309 5.60 -12.57 -19.34
N ALA A 310 4.50 -13.26 -19.61
CA ALA A 310 3.17 -12.81 -19.13
C ALA A 310 3.20 -12.69 -17.61
N ALA A 311 3.09 -11.46 -17.11
CA ALA A 311 3.04 -11.18 -15.68
C ALA A 311 1.62 -11.43 -15.18
N ARG A 312 1.51 -12.11 -14.06
CA ARG A 312 0.26 -12.21 -13.30
C ARG A 312 0.24 -11.08 -12.26
N GLY A 313 -0.92 -10.64 -11.89
CA GLY A 313 -1.09 -9.70 -10.80
C GLY A 313 -0.79 -10.33 -9.43
N PRO A 314 -1.31 -9.73 -8.34
CA PRO A 314 -0.97 -10.13 -6.97
C PRO A 314 -1.24 -11.60 -6.65
N VAL A 315 -2.20 -12.24 -7.31
CA VAL A 315 -2.54 -13.65 -7.09
C VAL A 315 -1.40 -14.60 -7.48
N LYS A 316 -0.52 -14.21 -8.42
CA LYS A 316 0.64 -15.02 -8.79
C LYS A 316 1.53 -15.35 -7.59
N PHE A 317 1.84 -14.35 -6.79
CA PHE A 317 2.74 -14.52 -5.65
C PHE A 317 2.16 -15.41 -4.53
N GLN A 318 0.86 -15.59 -4.50
CA GLN A 318 0.22 -16.47 -3.52
C GLN A 318 0.47 -17.94 -3.80
N VAL A 319 0.58 -18.32 -5.06
CA VAL A 319 0.88 -19.70 -5.44
C VAL A 319 2.29 -20.08 -5.01
N ASP A 320 3.24 -19.16 -5.16
CA ASP A 320 4.64 -19.38 -4.79
C ASP A 320 4.85 -19.43 -3.26
N ILE A 321 3.97 -18.79 -2.51
CA ILE A 321 4.01 -18.74 -1.04
C ILE A 321 3.36 -19.96 -0.40
N SER A 322 2.57 -20.74 -1.13
CA SER A 322 1.87 -21.93 -0.63
C SER A 322 2.77 -23.15 -0.47
N ALA A 323 3.98 -23.11 -0.99
CA ALA A 323 4.92 -24.22 -0.98
C ALA A 323 5.63 -24.42 0.37
#